data_e872251a2efcc1171525dee9508a3660
#
_entry.id   e872251a2efcc1171525dee9508a3660
#
_cell.length_a   1.000
_cell.length_b   1.000
_cell.length_c   1.000
_cell.angle_alpha   90.00
_cell.angle_beta   90.00
_cell.angle_gamma   90.00
#
_symmetry.space_group_name_H-M   'P 1'
#
loop_
_entity.id
_entity.type
_entity.pdbx_description
1 polymer ?
#
loop_
_entity_poly.entity_id
_entity_poly.type
_entity_poly.pdbx_seq_one_letter_code
_entity_poly.pdbx_strand_id
1 'polypeptide(L)'
;MSTSGQSVRSLIAGLPPEIAKRVHPDWQKNETEYWAQRDTLLRQYAGQWIGFAEGRVIARGTSPVEVFHTAQASGKHPFVTRVGHENEPSRMPRASFAYDLTYPNEPLPVMRVEFRRQLSTPGLVLENVIPDTGADASAIPWSDCERLALDPSDGIPALMGGVGESSIPTIVFQAWVYLDGTDY
;
A
#
# COMPACT_ATOMS: atom_id res chain seq x y z
N MET A 1 -23.78 24.28 -14.35
CA MET A 1 -22.93 23.07 -14.39
C MET A 1 -22.54 22.79 -12.97
N SER A 2 -23.26 21.86 -12.35
CA SER A 2 -23.03 21.52 -10.92
C SER A 2 -21.83 20.57 -10.83
N THR A 3 -20.73 21.06 -10.30
CA THR A 3 -19.62 20.23 -9.85
C THR A 3 -20.11 19.44 -8.64
N SER A 4 -20.39 18.15 -8.88
CA SER A 4 -20.64 17.20 -7.80
C SER A 4 -19.45 17.20 -6.88
N GLY A 5 -19.60 17.82 -5.70
CA GLY A 5 -18.62 17.72 -4.62
C GLY A 5 -18.53 16.25 -4.17
N GLN A 6 -17.65 15.46 -4.78
CA GLN A 6 -17.26 14.20 -4.21
C GLN A 6 -16.62 14.52 -2.86
N SER A 7 -17.30 14.13 -1.79
CA SER A 7 -16.75 14.18 -0.44
C SER A 7 -15.45 13.36 -0.44
N VAL A 8 -14.33 14.07 -0.36
CA VAL A 8 -13.01 13.44 -0.21
C VAL A 8 -13.02 12.73 1.14
N ARG A 9 -13.11 11.40 1.11
CA ARG A 9 -12.91 10.60 2.32
C ARG A 9 -11.41 10.41 2.48
N SER A 10 -10.87 10.87 3.61
CA SER A 10 -9.50 10.53 4.00
C SER A 10 -9.33 9.01 4.00
N LEU A 11 -8.19 8.52 3.49
CA LEU A 11 -7.87 7.09 3.50
C LEU A 11 -7.89 6.52 4.93
N ILE A 12 -7.47 7.31 5.92
CA ILE A 12 -7.50 6.93 7.34
C ILE A 12 -8.92 6.63 7.83
N ALA A 13 -9.94 7.31 7.29
CA ALA A 13 -11.33 7.09 7.71
C ALA A 13 -11.87 5.70 7.36
N GLY A 14 -11.20 4.97 6.45
CA GLY A 14 -11.52 3.59 6.10
C GLY A 14 -10.81 2.54 6.96
N LEU A 15 -9.82 2.94 7.78
CA LEU A 15 -9.09 2.03 8.66
C LEU A 15 -9.87 1.75 9.95
N PRO A 16 -9.66 0.60 10.61
CA PRO A 16 -10.12 0.37 11.97
C PRO A 16 -9.67 1.49 12.90
N PRO A 17 -10.52 1.97 13.85
CA PRO A 17 -10.21 3.14 14.69
C PRO A 17 -8.91 2.99 15.51
N GLU A 18 -8.58 1.79 15.96
CA GLU A 18 -7.36 1.47 16.70
C GLU A 18 -6.10 1.59 15.83
N ILE A 19 -6.21 1.31 14.53
CA ILE A 19 -5.13 1.47 13.56
C ILE A 19 -5.01 2.95 13.16
N ALA A 20 -6.14 3.58 12.84
CA ALA A 20 -6.18 4.97 12.40
C ALA A 20 -5.52 5.93 13.42
N LYS A 21 -5.67 5.67 14.72
CA LYS A 21 -5.06 6.46 15.79
C LYS A 21 -3.53 6.35 15.85
N ARG A 22 -2.97 5.30 15.28
CA ARG A 22 -1.52 5.02 15.29
C ARG A 22 -0.82 5.55 14.04
N VAL A 23 -1.57 5.95 13.01
CA VAL A 23 -0.99 6.58 11.80
C VAL A 23 -0.33 7.89 12.20
N HIS A 24 0.87 8.13 11.68
CA HIS A 24 1.65 9.33 12.00
C HIS A 24 0.87 10.61 11.63
N PRO A 25 0.78 11.63 12.51
CA PRO A 25 -0.01 12.83 12.27
C PRO A 25 0.44 13.63 11.04
N ASP A 26 1.73 13.59 10.68
CA ASP A 26 2.24 14.26 9.49
C ASP A 26 1.66 13.68 8.20
N TRP A 27 1.30 12.38 8.17
CA TRP A 27 0.64 11.80 7.02
C TRP A 27 -0.70 12.49 6.73
N GLN A 28 -1.52 12.67 7.76
CA GLN A 28 -2.83 13.34 7.64
C GLN A 28 -2.68 14.81 7.23
N LYS A 29 -1.65 15.48 7.76
CA LYS A 29 -1.29 16.84 7.37
C LYS A 29 -0.93 16.89 5.88
N ASN A 30 -0.05 16.01 5.43
CA ASN A 30 0.38 15.92 4.03
C ASN A 30 -0.78 15.59 3.09
N GLU A 31 -1.71 14.70 3.49
CA GLU A 31 -2.95 14.46 2.75
C GLU A 31 -3.79 15.73 2.61
N THR A 32 -4.00 16.45 3.70
CA THR A 32 -4.78 17.70 3.70
C THR A 32 -4.15 18.77 2.80
N GLU A 33 -2.84 18.95 2.87
CA GLU A 33 -2.08 19.90 2.05
C GLU A 33 -2.10 19.52 0.56
N TYR A 34 -2.06 18.22 0.25
CA TYR A 34 -2.23 17.72 -1.12
C TYR A 34 -3.60 18.14 -1.69
N TRP A 35 -4.67 17.87 -0.94
CA TRP A 35 -6.02 18.22 -1.39
C TRP A 35 -6.20 19.72 -1.60
N ALA A 36 -5.58 20.54 -0.78
CA ALA A 36 -5.59 22.01 -0.95
C ALA A 36 -4.90 22.47 -2.24
N GLN A 37 -3.93 21.71 -2.75
CA GLN A 37 -3.15 22.02 -3.95
C GLN A 37 -3.53 21.17 -5.18
N ARG A 38 -4.53 20.30 -5.04
CA ARG A 38 -4.89 19.28 -6.03
C ARG A 38 -5.04 19.82 -7.45
N ASP A 39 -5.70 20.95 -7.63
CA ASP A 39 -5.95 21.52 -8.98
C ASP A 39 -4.64 21.92 -9.68
N THR A 40 -3.66 22.39 -8.92
CA THR A 40 -2.33 22.71 -9.43
C THR A 40 -1.54 21.45 -9.75
N LEU A 41 -1.59 20.47 -8.86
CA LEU A 41 -0.94 19.17 -9.05
C LEU A 41 -1.54 18.42 -10.23
N LEU A 42 -2.86 18.49 -10.43
CA LEU A 42 -3.54 17.87 -11.59
C LEU A 42 -3.06 18.46 -12.93
N ARG A 43 -2.80 19.77 -13.00
CA ARG A 43 -2.25 20.39 -14.22
C ARG A 43 -0.82 19.96 -14.52
N GLN A 44 -0.02 19.62 -13.48
CA GLN A 44 1.40 19.33 -13.65
C GLN A 44 1.72 17.83 -13.71
N TYR A 45 0.95 17.00 -13.00
CA TYR A 45 1.27 15.60 -12.76
C TYR A 45 0.11 14.64 -13.07
N ALA A 46 -0.87 15.05 -13.88
CA ALA A 46 -2.03 14.20 -14.22
C ALA A 46 -1.60 12.79 -14.63
N GLY A 47 -2.20 11.78 -13.99
CA GLY A 47 -1.94 10.36 -14.25
C GLY A 47 -0.63 9.80 -13.71
N GLN A 48 0.25 10.63 -13.15
CA GLN A 48 1.49 10.18 -12.52
C GLN A 48 1.25 9.81 -11.04
N TRP A 49 2.04 8.87 -10.56
CA TRP A 49 2.21 8.64 -9.13
C TRP A 49 3.11 9.72 -8.53
N ILE A 50 2.72 10.26 -7.39
CA ILE A 50 3.54 11.21 -6.63
C ILE A 50 3.55 10.85 -5.14
N GLY A 51 4.67 11.16 -4.49
CA GLY A 51 4.78 11.27 -3.04
C GLY A 51 4.78 12.75 -2.68
N PHE A 52 3.87 13.17 -1.81
CA PHE A 52 3.67 14.56 -1.42
C PHE A 52 3.90 14.73 0.08
N ALA A 53 4.80 15.62 0.44
CA ALA A 53 5.08 15.96 1.83
C ALA A 53 5.55 17.40 1.97
N GLU A 54 5.25 18.02 3.11
CA GLU A 54 5.67 19.40 3.43
C GLU A 54 5.32 20.40 2.31
N GLY A 55 4.10 20.27 1.77
CA GLY A 55 3.58 21.19 0.74
C GLY A 55 4.18 21.02 -0.65
N ARG A 56 4.94 19.95 -0.93
CA ARG A 56 5.61 19.74 -2.23
C ARG A 56 5.67 18.28 -2.64
N VAL A 57 5.86 18.05 -3.94
CA VAL A 57 6.16 16.73 -4.49
C VAL A 57 7.61 16.36 -4.18
N ILE A 58 7.82 15.25 -3.48
CA ILE A 58 9.14 14.73 -3.08
C ILE A 58 9.56 13.50 -3.88
N ALA A 59 8.60 12.82 -4.51
CA ALA A 59 8.86 11.71 -5.44
C ALA A 59 7.80 11.73 -6.54
N ARG A 60 8.14 11.26 -7.74
CA ARG A 60 7.20 11.12 -8.86
C ARG A 60 7.65 10.04 -9.84
N GLY A 61 6.69 9.43 -10.54
CA GLY A 61 6.98 8.42 -11.57
C GLY A 61 5.71 7.76 -12.11
N THR A 62 5.90 6.76 -12.94
CA THR A 62 4.83 5.91 -13.47
C THR A 62 4.64 4.63 -12.68
N SER A 63 5.68 4.18 -11.97
CA SER A 63 5.66 3.02 -11.08
C SER A 63 5.24 3.43 -9.67
N PRO A 64 4.15 2.89 -9.12
CA PRO A 64 3.75 3.14 -7.73
C PRO A 64 4.81 2.68 -6.73
N VAL A 65 5.45 1.53 -7.00
CA VAL A 65 6.46 0.93 -6.12
C VAL A 65 7.69 1.83 -5.99
N GLU A 66 8.24 2.32 -7.12
CA GLU A 66 9.40 3.20 -7.10
C GLU A 66 9.12 4.53 -6.40
N VAL A 67 7.94 5.12 -6.66
CA VAL A 67 7.53 6.37 -6.01
C VAL A 67 7.35 6.15 -4.52
N PHE A 68 6.75 5.03 -4.13
CA PHE A 68 6.56 4.67 -2.73
C PHE A 68 7.92 4.56 -2.00
N HIS A 69 8.86 3.76 -2.54
CA HIS A 69 10.19 3.60 -1.96
C HIS A 69 10.94 4.93 -1.82
N THR A 70 10.93 5.73 -2.88
CA THR A 70 11.61 7.03 -2.88
C THR A 70 10.98 7.98 -1.86
N ALA A 71 9.66 8.01 -1.79
CA ALA A 71 8.93 8.87 -0.87
C ALA A 71 9.13 8.44 0.59
N GLN A 72 9.06 7.14 0.88
CA GLN A 72 9.25 6.59 2.22
C GLN A 72 10.68 6.83 2.74
N ALA A 73 11.69 6.67 1.87
CA ALA A 73 13.09 6.93 2.23
C ALA A 73 13.34 8.38 2.71
N SER A 74 12.42 9.31 2.43
CA SER A 74 12.51 10.69 2.92
C SER A 74 12.27 10.82 4.43
N GLY A 75 11.64 9.84 5.08
CA GLY A 75 11.26 9.88 6.50
C GLY A 75 10.19 10.93 6.85
N LYS A 76 9.47 11.48 5.84
CA LYS A 76 8.54 12.61 6.01
C LYS A 76 7.07 12.21 6.04
N HIS A 77 6.76 10.93 6.22
CA HIS A 77 5.40 10.40 6.22
C HIS A 77 4.55 10.90 5.03
N PRO A 78 4.97 10.66 3.78
CA PRO A 78 4.37 11.26 2.60
C PRO A 78 2.95 10.71 2.34
N PHE A 79 2.09 11.56 1.77
CA PHE A 79 0.88 11.11 1.09
C PHE A 79 1.27 10.65 -0.31
N VAL A 80 1.03 9.36 -0.63
CA VAL A 80 1.35 8.78 -1.94
C VAL A 80 0.06 8.50 -2.70
N THR A 81 -0.07 9.02 -3.92
CA THR A 81 -1.28 8.86 -4.73
C THR A 81 -1.01 9.00 -6.22
N ARG A 82 -1.94 8.52 -7.04
CA ARG A 82 -1.97 8.78 -8.48
C ARG A 82 -2.83 10.00 -8.76
N VAL A 83 -2.23 11.06 -9.26
CA VAL A 83 -2.92 12.36 -9.45
C VAL A 83 -4.05 12.25 -10.47
N GLY A 84 -5.25 12.62 -10.07
CA GLY A 84 -6.48 12.49 -10.87
C GLY A 84 -7.19 11.14 -10.72
N HIS A 85 -6.60 10.19 -10.01
CA HIS A 85 -7.11 8.83 -9.78
C HIS A 85 -7.04 8.46 -8.29
N GLU A 86 -7.16 9.44 -7.42
CA GLU A 86 -6.91 9.31 -5.98
C GLU A 86 -7.85 8.32 -5.27
N ASN A 87 -9.05 8.14 -5.82
CA ASN A 87 -10.05 7.20 -5.28
C ASN A 87 -10.03 5.84 -6.00
N GLU A 88 -9.18 5.68 -7.02
CA GLU A 88 -9.03 4.41 -7.69
C GLU A 88 -8.07 3.53 -6.87
N PRO A 89 -8.47 2.29 -6.57
CA PRO A 89 -7.54 1.34 -5.97
C PRO A 89 -6.37 1.16 -6.92
N SER A 90 -5.18 1.03 -6.35
CA SER A 90 -3.98 0.67 -7.10
C SER A 90 -4.24 -0.68 -7.77
N ARG A 91 -4.61 -0.67 -9.04
CA ARG A 91 -4.76 -1.91 -9.81
C ARG A 91 -3.37 -2.39 -10.16
N MET A 92 -3.00 -3.49 -9.55
CA MET A 92 -1.84 -4.24 -10.00
C MET A 92 -2.05 -4.67 -11.46
N PRO A 93 -1.01 -4.64 -12.31
CA PRO A 93 -1.10 -5.20 -13.64
C PRO A 93 -1.62 -6.63 -13.51
N ARG A 94 -2.74 -6.94 -14.17
CA ARG A 94 -3.22 -8.32 -14.24
C ARG A 94 -2.20 -9.12 -15.03
N ALA A 95 -1.31 -9.79 -14.35
CA ALA A 95 -0.76 -11.01 -14.89
C ALA A 95 -1.93 -11.99 -14.89
N SER A 96 -2.53 -12.25 -16.04
CA SER A 96 -3.61 -13.21 -16.15
C SER A 96 -2.99 -14.60 -16.07
N PHE A 97 -2.81 -15.10 -14.88
CA PHE A 97 -2.76 -16.53 -14.67
C PHE A 97 -4.22 -16.97 -14.65
N ALA A 98 -4.59 -17.83 -15.59
CA ALA A 98 -5.87 -18.51 -15.55
C ALA A 98 -5.87 -19.44 -14.33
N TYR A 99 -6.27 -18.91 -13.17
CA TYR A 99 -6.75 -19.77 -12.12
C TYR A 99 -8.11 -20.28 -12.59
N ASP A 100 -8.17 -21.58 -12.87
CA ASP A 100 -9.43 -22.25 -13.15
C ASP A 100 -10.26 -22.19 -11.86
N LEU A 101 -11.34 -21.39 -11.88
CA LEU A 101 -12.28 -21.25 -10.78
C LEU A 101 -13.09 -22.52 -10.52
N THR A 102 -12.81 -23.62 -11.23
CA THR A 102 -13.42 -24.93 -11.03
C THR A 102 -12.72 -25.81 -9.99
N TYR A 103 -11.80 -25.27 -9.17
CA TYR A 103 -11.10 -26.01 -8.12
C TYR A 103 -11.76 -25.86 -6.73
N PRO A 104 -12.92 -26.45 -6.48
CA PRO A 104 -13.47 -26.40 -5.13
C PRO A 104 -12.73 -27.31 -4.14
N ASN A 105 -11.80 -28.18 -4.57
CA ASN A 105 -11.21 -29.23 -3.72
C ASN A 105 -9.74 -29.57 -3.96
N GLU A 106 -9.03 -28.86 -4.83
CA GLU A 106 -7.58 -29.09 -4.97
C GLU A 106 -6.79 -28.20 -4.02
N PRO A 107 -5.70 -28.71 -3.39
CA PRO A 107 -4.89 -27.88 -2.52
C PRO A 107 -4.26 -26.75 -3.33
N LEU A 108 -4.49 -25.50 -2.91
CA LEU A 108 -3.76 -24.34 -3.42
C LEU A 108 -2.27 -24.54 -3.15
N PRO A 109 -1.38 -24.17 -4.07
CA PRO A 109 0.05 -24.17 -3.77
C PRO A 109 0.29 -23.26 -2.57
N VAL A 110 0.94 -23.78 -1.55
CA VAL A 110 1.33 -23.03 -0.37
C VAL A 110 2.82 -23.16 -0.15
N MET A 111 3.42 -22.13 0.44
CA MET A 111 4.83 -22.10 0.73
C MET A 111 5.07 -21.56 2.14
N ARG A 112 6.21 -21.91 2.69
CA ARG A 112 6.73 -21.34 3.92
C ARG A 112 7.47 -20.06 3.60
N VAL A 113 7.14 -18.96 4.29
CA VAL A 113 7.75 -17.65 4.08
C VAL A 113 8.11 -17.06 5.43
N GLU A 114 9.31 -16.51 5.54
CA GLU A 114 9.72 -15.74 6.71
C GLU A 114 9.75 -14.26 6.37
N PHE A 115 9.00 -13.47 7.12
CA PHE A 115 9.00 -12.00 7.04
C PHE A 115 9.87 -11.43 8.15
N ARG A 116 10.74 -10.47 7.84
CA ARG A 116 11.57 -9.74 8.81
C ARG A 116 11.42 -8.24 8.64
N ARG A 117 11.29 -7.53 9.75
CA ARG A 117 11.35 -6.06 9.73
C ARG A 117 12.75 -5.55 9.36
N GLN A 118 13.79 -6.23 9.83
CA GLN A 118 15.19 -5.95 9.57
C GLN A 118 15.95 -7.26 9.39
N LEU A 119 17.02 -7.24 8.60
CA LEU A 119 17.86 -8.43 8.36
C LEU A 119 18.39 -9.08 9.64
N SER A 120 18.69 -8.27 10.66
CA SER A 120 19.27 -8.71 11.93
C SER A 120 18.26 -9.16 12.98
N THR A 121 16.96 -9.00 12.72
CA THR A 121 15.91 -9.37 13.68
C THR A 121 15.32 -10.74 13.37
N PRO A 122 14.87 -11.50 14.39
CA PRO A 122 14.09 -12.71 14.15
C PRO A 122 12.85 -12.39 13.30
N GLY A 123 12.57 -13.27 12.36
CA GLY A 123 11.43 -13.13 11.47
C GLY A 123 10.18 -13.82 12.00
N LEU A 124 9.07 -13.52 11.37
CA LEU A 124 7.80 -14.22 11.52
C LEU A 124 7.68 -15.25 10.40
N VAL A 125 7.61 -16.51 10.76
CA VAL A 125 7.40 -17.60 9.82
C VAL A 125 5.90 -17.85 9.65
N LEU A 126 5.45 -17.83 8.41
CA LEU A 126 4.10 -18.19 7.98
C LEU A 126 4.19 -19.45 7.10
N GLU A 127 3.43 -20.50 7.46
CA GLU A 127 3.57 -21.84 6.86
C GLU A 127 2.66 -22.05 5.63
N ASN A 128 1.60 -21.26 5.47
CA ASN A 128 0.57 -21.47 4.44
C ASN A 128 0.36 -20.20 3.59
N VAL A 129 1.46 -19.61 3.13
CA VAL A 129 1.38 -18.45 2.24
C VAL A 129 1.06 -18.91 0.83
N ILE A 130 0.02 -18.33 0.23
CA ILE A 130 -0.34 -18.59 -1.16
C ILE A 130 0.56 -17.71 -2.04
N PRO A 131 1.40 -18.30 -2.92
CA PRO A 131 2.19 -17.52 -3.85
C PRO A 131 1.28 -16.91 -4.92
N ASP A 132 1.29 -15.59 -5.03
CA ASP A 132 0.64 -14.85 -6.11
C ASP A 132 1.71 -14.10 -6.89
N THR A 133 2.13 -14.65 -8.03
CA THR A 133 3.18 -14.06 -8.87
C THR A 133 2.71 -12.81 -9.63
N GLY A 134 1.41 -12.51 -9.57
CA GLY A 134 0.82 -11.28 -10.11
C GLY A 134 0.69 -10.15 -9.08
N ALA A 135 1.02 -10.42 -7.82
CA ALA A 135 0.93 -9.43 -6.77
C ALA A 135 2.20 -8.56 -6.70
N ASP A 136 2.03 -7.23 -6.67
CA ASP A 136 3.13 -6.27 -6.49
C ASP A 136 3.53 -6.13 -5.01
N ALA A 137 2.75 -6.68 -4.09
CA ALA A 137 2.99 -6.64 -2.66
C ALA A 137 2.41 -7.87 -1.96
N SER A 138 3.03 -8.29 -0.87
CA SER A 138 2.50 -9.32 0.01
C SER A 138 1.49 -8.71 0.99
N ALA A 139 0.36 -9.38 1.19
CA ALA A 139 -0.63 -9.00 2.20
C ALA A 139 -0.59 -9.98 3.37
N ILE A 140 -0.46 -9.45 4.57
CA ILE A 140 -0.51 -10.24 5.81
C ILE A 140 -1.55 -9.64 6.77
N PRO A 141 -2.18 -10.46 7.62
CA PRO A 141 -3.11 -9.98 8.64
C PRO A 141 -2.44 -8.98 9.58
N TRP A 142 -3.25 -8.04 10.11
CA TRP A 142 -2.73 -7.05 11.06
C TRP A 142 -2.09 -7.68 12.31
N SER A 143 -2.66 -8.76 12.82
CA SER A 143 -2.09 -9.53 13.93
C SER A 143 -0.67 -10.02 13.68
N ASP A 144 -0.33 -10.32 12.43
CA ASP A 144 1.02 -10.73 12.04
C ASP A 144 1.95 -9.52 11.89
N CYS A 145 1.42 -8.36 11.46
CA CYS A 145 2.17 -7.10 11.52
C CYS A 145 2.58 -6.74 12.95
N GLU A 146 1.68 -6.92 13.92
CA GLU A 146 1.98 -6.70 15.34
C GLU A 146 3.06 -7.67 15.87
N ARG A 147 3.04 -8.94 15.47
CA ARG A 147 4.09 -9.91 15.81
C ARG A 147 5.45 -9.55 15.22
N LEU A 148 5.47 -8.87 14.08
CA LEU A 148 6.67 -8.30 13.44
C LEU A 148 7.08 -6.96 14.07
N ALA A 149 6.37 -6.48 15.08
CA ALA A 149 6.55 -5.15 15.67
C ALA A 149 6.52 -4.02 14.64
N LEU A 150 5.67 -4.16 13.61
CA LEU A 150 5.39 -3.09 12.66
C LEU A 150 4.43 -2.10 13.30
N ASP A 151 4.79 -0.82 13.30
CA ASP A 151 3.94 0.24 13.84
C ASP A 151 3.26 0.98 12.69
N PRO A 152 1.93 1.19 12.71
CA PRO A 152 1.23 1.98 11.69
C PRO A 152 1.80 3.38 11.47
N SER A 153 2.46 3.96 12.49
CA SER A 153 3.13 5.26 12.34
C SER A 153 4.34 5.22 11.39
N ASP A 154 4.94 4.03 11.20
CA ASP A 154 6.07 3.82 10.30
C ASP A 154 5.64 3.44 8.88
N GLY A 155 4.34 3.13 8.68
CA GLY A 155 3.78 2.72 7.40
C GLY A 155 3.10 3.83 6.64
N ILE A 156 2.67 3.52 5.42
CA ILE A 156 1.92 4.45 4.56
C ILE A 156 0.52 3.89 4.31
N PRO A 157 -0.54 4.62 4.71
CA PRO A 157 -1.90 4.25 4.36
C PRO A 157 -2.11 4.22 2.83
N ALA A 158 -2.77 3.18 2.35
CA ALA A 158 -3.05 2.96 0.94
C ALA A 158 -4.39 2.24 0.73
N LEU A 159 -4.89 2.27 -0.49
CA LEU A 159 -5.98 1.40 -0.94
C LEU A 159 -5.41 0.25 -1.75
N MET A 160 -5.67 -0.98 -1.32
CA MET A 160 -5.32 -2.18 -2.06
C MET A 160 -6.54 -2.69 -2.79
N GLY A 161 -6.43 -2.88 -4.11
CA GLY A 161 -7.43 -3.53 -4.94
C GLY A 161 -7.20 -5.03 -5.00
N GLY A 162 -8.26 -5.81 -4.89
CA GLY A 162 -8.24 -7.26 -5.06
C GLY A 162 -8.96 -7.71 -6.33
N VAL A 163 -9.23 -9.01 -6.43
CA VAL A 163 -10.12 -9.58 -7.45
C VAL A 163 -11.54 -9.12 -7.14
N GLY A 164 -12.10 -8.24 -7.99
CA GLY A 164 -13.42 -7.64 -7.79
C GLY A 164 -13.35 -6.11 -7.74
N GLU A 165 -14.49 -5.48 -7.41
CA GLU A 165 -14.60 -4.01 -7.35
C GLU A 165 -14.30 -3.41 -5.97
N SER A 166 -14.02 -4.25 -4.97
CA SER A 166 -13.77 -3.79 -3.60
C SER A 166 -12.32 -3.38 -3.40
N SER A 167 -12.11 -2.20 -2.83
CA SER A 167 -10.82 -1.76 -2.32
C SER A 167 -10.78 -1.86 -0.80
N ILE A 168 -9.64 -2.29 -0.27
CA ILE A 168 -9.42 -2.50 1.16
C ILE A 168 -8.40 -1.47 1.65
N PRO A 169 -8.74 -0.64 2.65
CA PRO A 169 -7.76 0.21 3.31
C PRO A 169 -6.67 -0.65 3.98
N THR A 170 -5.43 -0.31 3.70
CA THR A 170 -4.26 -1.03 4.19
C THR A 170 -3.18 -0.06 4.68
N ILE A 171 -2.22 -0.59 5.41
CA ILE A 171 -0.96 0.12 5.69
C ILE A 171 0.16 -0.66 4.98
N VAL A 172 0.95 0.04 4.20
CA VAL A 172 2.08 -0.55 3.45
C VAL A 172 3.38 -0.30 4.23
N PHE A 173 4.16 -1.38 4.39
CA PHE A 173 5.46 -1.38 5.03
C PHE A 173 6.51 -1.96 4.09
N GLN A 174 7.75 -1.63 4.32
CA GLN A 174 8.88 -2.34 3.76
C GLN A 174 9.32 -3.46 4.71
N ALA A 175 9.47 -4.67 4.19
CA ALA A 175 9.93 -5.82 4.94
C ALA A 175 10.85 -6.70 4.09
N TRP A 176 11.68 -7.50 4.74
CA TRP A 176 12.48 -8.53 4.10
C TRP A 176 11.69 -9.83 4.06
N VAL A 177 11.72 -10.50 2.92
CA VAL A 177 11.01 -11.76 2.69
C VAL A 177 12.01 -12.84 2.35
N TYR A 178 11.99 -13.94 3.10
CA TYR A 178 12.80 -15.11 2.84
C TYR A 178 11.89 -16.26 2.42
N LEU A 179 12.19 -16.83 1.28
CA LEU A 179 11.54 -18.04 0.79
C LEU A 179 12.36 -19.24 1.24
N ASP A 180 11.69 -20.36 1.55
CA ASP A 180 12.35 -21.56 2.05
C ASP A 180 13.41 -22.05 1.06
N GLY A 181 14.67 -22.17 1.55
CA GLY A 181 15.81 -22.65 0.77
C GLY A 181 16.51 -21.64 -0.15
N THR A 182 16.17 -20.35 -0.09
CA THR A 182 16.82 -19.31 -0.89
C THR A 182 17.21 -18.10 -0.04
N ASP A 183 18.51 -17.86 0.06
CA ASP A 183 19.04 -16.56 0.48
C ASP A 183 18.98 -15.63 -0.73
N TYR A 184 18.07 -14.66 -0.73
CA TYR A 184 18.01 -13.59 -1.72
C TYR A 184 18.41 -12.25 -1.10
#